data_27394f10c7a84700b4b5fb0f4bfe663d
#
_entry.id   27394f10c7a84700b4b5fb0f4bfe663d
#
_cell.length_a   1.000
_cell.length_b   1.000
_cell.length_c   1.000
_cell.angle_alpha   90.00
_cell.angle_beta   90.00
_cell.angle_gamma   90.00
#
_symmetry.space_group_name_H-M   'P 1'
#
loop_
_entity.id
_entity.type
_entity.pdbx_description
1 polymer ?
#
loop_
_entity_poly.entity_id
_entity_poly.type
_entity_poly.pdbx_seq_one_letter_code
_entity_poly.pdbx_strand_id
1 'polypeptide(L)'
;KNDKNFESFIASISDRSRVGIKERSAEIIINSIEKSKEISFDKVLFALGIKHVGETVAKKLAIHFHNIDNLMNADAAEIGTVEDVGDKIAESILNFFSKNKNLQIINRLKIAGLQFELNSELGPLSDLLNSMTFLFTGSLTKFTRDKAQRLVEENGGRNLSAESKNLNYLI
;
A
#
# COMPACT_ATOMS: atom_id res chain seq x y z
N LYS A 1 -10.64 -25.13 0.38
CA LYS A 1 -9.91 -26.00 -0.62
C LYS A 1 -8.45 -25.53 -0.87
N ASN A 2 -8.04 -24.36 -0.33
CA ASN A 2 -6.68 -23.81 -0.52
C ASN A 2 -5.66 -24.26 0.55
N ASP A 3 -6.11 -24.80 1.69
CA ASP A 3 -5.21 -25.14 2.80
C ASP A 3 -4.22 -26.25 2.46
N LYS A 4 -4.62 -27.25 1.67
CA LYS A 4 -3.73 -28.38 1.31
C LYS A 4 -2.52 -27.99 0.44
N ASN A 5 -2.66 -27.01 -0.42
CA ASN A 5 -1.53 -26.52 -1.25
C ASN A 5 -0.54 -25.70 -0.43
N PHE A 6 -1.01 -24.99 0.57
CA PHE A 6 -0.18 -24.19 1.45
C PHE A 6 0.58 -25.10 2.45
N GLU A 7 -0.11 -26.05 3.07
CA GLU A 7 0.53 -27.05 3.94
C GLU A 7 1.56 -27.90 3.19
N SER A 8 1.27 -28.29 1.94
CA SER A 8 2.25 -29.03 1.12
C SER A 8 3.45 -28.17 0.74
N PHE A 9 3.28 -26.88 0.54
CA PHE A 9 4.39 -25.94 0.29
C PHE A 9 5.26 -25.77 1.55
N ILE A 10 4.65 -25.60 2.73
CA ILE A 10 5.36 -25.52 4.00
C ILE A 10 6.10 -26.83 4.29
N ALA A 11 5.46 -27.98 4.07
CA ALA A 11 6.10 -29.28 4.20
C ALA A 11 7.30 -29.44 3.23
N SER A 12 7.20 -28.94 1.99
CA SER A 12 8.28 -28.99 1.00
C SER A 12 9.47 -28.10 1.36
N ILE A 13 9.23 -26.99 2.08
CA ILE A 13 10.29 -26.11 2.60
C ILE A 13 10.97 -26.75 3.83
N SER A 14 10.19 -27.41 4.69
CA SER A 14 10.66 -28.08 5.89
C SER A 14 11.53 -29.30 5.57
N ASP A 15 11.26 -30.01 4.49
CA ASP A 15 11.97 -31.25 4.10
C ASP A 15 13.29 -30.97 3.33
N ARG A 16 13.57 -29.75 2.94
CA ARG A 16 14.87 -29.37 2.33
C ARG A 16 15.90 -29.09 3.42
N SER A 17 16.44 -30.12 4.01
CA SER A 17 17.40 -30.18 5.12
C SER A 17 18.78 -29.55 4.88
N ARG A 18 18.89 -28.43 4.16
CA ARG A 18 20.15 -27.69 4.01
C ARG A 18 20.15 -26.23 4.47
N VAL A 19 18.98 -25.64 4.73
CA VAL A 19 18.86 -24.39 5.47
C VAL A 19 17.57 -24.50 6.28
N GLY A 20 17.66 -25.15 7.43
CA GLY A 20 16.49 -25.38 8.29
C GLY A 20 15.91 -24.06 8.78
N ILE A 21 14.83 -23.60 8.15
CA ILE A 21 13.94 -22.61 8.77
C ILE A 21 13.39 -23.31 10.01
N LYS A 22 13.86 -22.88 11.20
CA LYS A 22 13.34 -23.38 12.47
C LYS A 22 11.86 -23.06 12.56
N GLU A 23 11.09 -23.91 13.23
CA GLU A 23 9.63 -23.82 13.39
C GLU A 23 9.16 -22.41 13.76
N ARG A 24 9.82 -21.75 14.71
CA ARG A 24 9.56 -20.36 15.10
C ARG A 24 9.74 -19.36 13.94
N SER A 25 10.71 -19.57 13.05
CA SER A 25 10.92 -18.70 11.89
C SER A 25 9.84 -18.92 10.83
N ALA A 26 9.37 -20.15 10.66
CA ALA A 26 8.27 -20.48 9.77
C ALA A 26 6.95 -19.82 10.26
N GLU A 27 6.65 -19.88 11.54
CA GLU A 27 5.50 -19.21 12.16
C GLU A 27 5.55 -17.69 11.95
N ILE A 28 6.72 -17.07 12.16
CA ILE A 28 6.90 -15.62 11.95
C ILE A 28 6.61 -15.25 10.48
N ILE A 29 7.11 -16.04 9.53
CA ILE A 29 6.88 -15.80 8.09
C ILE A 29 5.39 -15.94 7.77
N ILE A 30 4.73 -16.99 8.24
CA ILE A 30 3.30 -17.21 8.02
C ILE A 30 2.48 -16.05 8.58
N ASN A 31 2.72 -15.68 9.83
CA ASN A 31 2.04 -14.55 10.46
C ASN A 31 2.29 -13.22 9.72
N SER A 32 3.49 -13.03 9.19
CA SER A 32 3.83 -11.83 8.40
C SER A 32 3.10 -11.82 7.06
N ILE A 33 2.95 -12.97 6.41
CA ILE A 33 2.15 -13.12 5.17
C ILE A 33 0.67 -12.82 5.45
N GLU A 34 0.10 -13.37 6.52
CA GLU A 34 -1.29 -13.08 6.87
C GLU A 34 -1.50 -11.59 7.16
N LYS A 35 -0.62 -10.96 7.92
CA LYS A 35 -0.66 -9.51 8.16
C LYS A 35 -0.51 -8.68 6.89
N SER A 36 0.20 -9.18 5.88
CA SER A 36 0.34 -8.47 4.61
C SER A 36 -0.97 -8.34 3.82
N LYS A 37 -1.97 -9.16 4.12
CA LYS A 37 -3.30 -9.08 3.51
C LYS A 37 -4.12 -7.87 4.02
N GLU A 38 -3.74 -7.33 5.18
CA GLU A 38 -4.39 -6.15 5.79
C GLU A 38 -3.77 -4.82 5.34
N ILE A 39 -2.70 -4.90 4.53
CA ILE A 39 -1.99 -3.71 4.04
C ILE A 39 -2.86 -2.97 3.02
N SER A 40 -2.94 -1.65 3.17
CA SER A 40 -3.74 -0.78 2.31
C SER A 40 -3.29 -0.80 0.84
N PHE A 41 -4.23 -0.52 -0.06
CA PHE A 41 -4.03 -0.58 -1.51
C PHE A 41 -2.86 0.28 -2.02
N ASP A 42 -2.67 1.47 -1.48
CA ASP A 42 -1.54 2.35 -1.83
C ASP A 42 -0.18 1.67 -1.61
N LYS A 43 -0.02 0.95 -0.50
CA LYS A 43 1.20 0.20 -0.20
C LYS A 43 1.34 -1.06 -1.05
N VAL A 44 0.23 -1.74 -1.34
CA VAL A 44 0.22 -2.87 -2.27
C VAL A 44 0.62 -2.39 -3.67
N LEU A 45 0.10 -1.25 -4.13
CA LEU A 45 0.46 -0.65 -5.41
C LEU A 45 1.95 -0.29 -5.48
N PHE A 46 2.50 0.31 -4.43
CA PHE A 46 3.94 0.57 -4.33
C PHE A 46 4.76 -0.73 -4.38
N ALA A 47 4.33 -1.77 -3.66
CA ALA A 47 5.01 -3.06 -3.60
C ALA A 47 4.99 -3.84 -4.94
N LEU A 48 4.11 -3.51 -5.89
CA LEU A 48 4.14 -4.07 -7.24
C LEU A 48 5.42 -3.70 -8.02
N GLY A 49 6.16 -2.68 -7.57
CA GLY A 49 7.44 -2.29 -8.15
C GLY A 49 7.32 -1.71 -9.56
N ILE A 50 6.28 -0.95 -9.85
CA ILE A 50 6.13 -0.24 -11.12
C ILE A 50 7.23 0.80 -11.23
N LYS A 51 7.98 0.79 -12.34
CA LYS A 51 9.10 1.70 -12.54
C LYS A 51 8.63 3.16 -12.41
N HIS A 52 9.39 3.98 -11.70
CA HIS A 52 9.12 5.39 -11.40
C HIS A 52 7.91 5.65 -10.48
N VAL A 53 7.20 4.64 -10.01
CA VAL A 53 6.13 4.78 -9.04
C VAL A 53 6.71 4.57 -7.64
N GLY A 54 6.98 5.68 -6.94
CA GLY A 54 7.37 5.69 -5.53
C GLY A 54 6.15 5.67 -4.60
N GLU A 55 6.38 5.62 -3.29
CA GLU A 55 5.31 5.54 -2.28
C GLU A 55 4.32 6.71 -2.39
N THR A 56 4.82 7.94 -2.57
CA THR A 56 3.98 9.14 -2.72
C THR A 56 3.08 9.06 -3.96
N VAL A 57 3.65 8.64 -5.11
CA VAL A 57 2.90 8.49 -6.36
C VAL A 57 1.89 7.35 -6.25
N ALA A 58 2.27 6.23 -5.64
CA ALA A 58 1.36 5.10 -5.41
C ALA A 58 0.15 5.53 -4.56
N LYS A 59 0.38 6.34 -3.51
CA LYS A 59 -0.71 6.89 -2.68
C LYS A 59 -1.66 7.78 -3.49
N LYS A 60 -1.13 8.70 -4.31
CA LYS A 60 -1.95 9.58 -5.17
C LYS A 60 -2.75 8.79 -6.20
N LEU A 61 -2.13 7.80 -6.84
CA LEU A 61 -2.80 6.90 -7.77
C LEU A 61 -3.91 6.10 -7.09
N ALA A 62 -3.65 5.55 -5.90
CA ALA A 62 -4.64 4.79 -5.14
C ALA A 62 -5.85 5.66 -4.76
N ILE A 63 -5.63 6.91 -4.34
CA ILE A 63 -6.71 7.86 -4.03
C ILE A 63 -7.50 8.24 -5.28
N HIS A 64 -6.83 8.47 -6.42
CA HIS A 64 -7.50 8.89 -7.65
C HIS A 64 -8.34 7.76 -8.27
N PHE A 65 -7.77 6.57 -8.37
CA PHE A 65 -8.39 5.43 -9.06
C PHE A 65 -9.23 4.52 -8.15
N HIS A 66 -9.07 4.61 -6.82
CA HIS A 66 -9.76 3.85 -5.78
C HIS A 66 -9.47 2.34 -5.80
N ASN A 67 -9.29 1.72 -6.95
CA ASN A 67 -8.96 0.29 -7.09
C ASN A 67 -8.03 0.04 -8.28
N ILE A 68 -7.42 -1.16 -8.27
CA ILE A 68 -6.46 -1.55 -9.32
C ILE A 68 -7.12 -1.69 -10.70
N ASP A 69 -8.39 -2.08 -10.76
CA ASP A 69 -9.08 -2.33 -12.03
C ASP A 69 -9.33 -1.00 -12.76
N ASN A 70 -9.69 0.06 -12.05
CA ASN A 70 -9.81 1.40 -12.61
C ASN A 70 -8.45 1.87 -13.17
N LEU A 71 -7.36 1.70 -12.39
CA LEU A 71 -6.01 2.07 -12.84
C LEU A 71 -5.56 1.25 -14.06
N MET A 72 -5.91 -0.03 -14.13
CA MET A 72 -5.58 -0.90 -15.27
C MET A 72 -6.32 -0.52 -16.56
N ASN A 73 -7.53 0.04 -16.44
CA ASN A 73 -8.37 0.44 -17.55
C ASN A 73 -8.16 1.89 -17.99
N ALA A 74 -7.42 2.69 -17.19
CA ALA A 74 -7.15 4.09 -17.46
C ALA A 74 -6.18 4.27 -18.65
N ASP A 75 -6.36 5.34 -19.41
CA ASP A 75 -5.44 5.73 -20.47
C ASP A 75 -4.33 6.66 -19.97
N ALA A 76 -3.37 7.00 -20.86
CA ALA A 76 -2.25 7.86 -20.52
C ALA A 76 -2.69 9.27 -20.09
N ALA A 77 -3.75 9.79 -20.70
CA ALA A 77 -4.25 11.13 -20.41
C ALA A 77 -4.88 11.16 -19.00
N GLU A 78 -5.68 10.17 -18.66
CA GLU A 78 -6.30 10.03 -17.34
C GLU A 78 -5.24 9.83 -16.24
N ILE A 79 -4.27 8.94 -16.46
CA ILE A 79 -3.16 8.74 -15.51
C ILE A 79 -2.36 10.03 -15.32
N GLY A 80 -2.15 10.80 -16.39
CA GLY A 80 -1.43 12.09 -16.36
C GLY A 80 -2.16 13.21 -15.63
N THR A 81 -3.46 13.08 -15.30
CA THR A 81 -4.18 14.06 -14.48
C THR A 81 -3.81 13.99 -13.01
N VAL A 82 -3.21 12.87 -12.57
CA VAL A 82 -2.80 12.69 -11.17
C VAL A 82 -1.59 13.57 -10.87
N GLU A 83 -1.66 14.32 -9.78
CA GLU A 83 -0.57 15.20 -9.35
C GLU A 83 0.76 14.44 -9.19
N ASP A 84 1.86 15.01 -9.66
CA ASP A 84 3.21 14.42 -9.72
C ASP A 84 3.36 13.22 -10.68
N VAL A 85 2.38 12.94 -11.51
CA VAL A 85 2.44 11.89 -12.53
C VAL A 85 2.67 12.55 -13.90
N GLY A 86 3.91 12.51 -14.36
CA GLY A 86 4.27 12.93 -15.72
C GLY A 86 4.23 11.78 -16.72
N ASP A 87 4.43 12.10 -18.00
CA ASP A 87 4.37 11.16 -19.14
C ASP A 87 5.19 9.87 -18.92
N LYS A 88 6.40 9.99 -18.37
CA LYS A 88 7.27 8.83 -18.10
C LYS A 88 6.69 7.86 -17.06
N ILE A 89 5.97 8.39 -16.09
CA ILE A 89 5.32 7.57 -15.06
C ILE A 89 4.10 6.91 -15.67
N ALA A 90 3.27 7.65 -16.40
CA ALA A 90 2.09 7.14 -17.10
C ALA A 90 2.48 6.01 -18.08
N GLU A 91 3.51 6.22 -18.90
CA GLU A 91 4.06 5.20 -19.80
C GLU A 91 4.53 3.95 -19.05
N SER A 92 5.20 4.12 -17.90
CA SER A 92 5.68 3.01 -17.08
C SER A 92 4.53 2.18 -16.50
N ILE A 93 3.44 2.83 -16.09
CA ILE A 93 2.22 2.19 -15.59
C ILE A 93 1.55 1.38 -16.72
N LEU A 94 1.32 1.99 -17.87
CA LEU A 94 0.73 1.31 -19.02
C LEU A 94 1.58 0.12 -19.49
N ASN A 95 2.91 0.30 -19.57
CA ASN A 95 3.84 -0.78 -19.92
C ASN A 95 3.84 -1.91 -18.86
N PHE A 96 3.64 -1.59 -17.59
CA PHE A 96 3.54 -2.61 -16.55
C PHE A 96 2.28 -3.47 -16.75
N PHE A 97 1.13 -2.86 -16.96
CA PHE A 97 -0.15 -3.57 -17.13
C PHE A 97 -0.32 -4.21 -18.52
N SER A 98 0.42 -3.79 -19.53
CA SER A 98 0.42 -4.47 -20.85
C SER A 98 1.04 -5.88 -20.82
N LYS A 99 1.83 -6.19 -19.78
CA LYS A 99 2.53 -7.48 -19.67
C LYS A 99 1.64 -8.54 -19.02
N ASN A 100 1.29 -9.57 -19.75
CA ASN A 100 0.45 -10.67 -19.26
C ASN A 100 1.00 -11.32 -17.97
N LYS A 101 2.33 -11.42 -17.82
CA LYS A 101 2.97 -11.92 -16.60
C LYS A 101 2.60 -11.09 -15.37
N ASN A 102 2.56 -9.76 -15.49
CA ASN A 102 2.20 -8.87 -14.39
C ASN A 102 0.72 -9.00 -14.02
N LEU A 103 -0.16 -9.11 -15.02
CA LEU A 103 -1.58 -9.35 -14.80
C LEU A 103 -1.84 -10.68 -14.07
N GLN A 104 -1.10 -11.73 -14.44
CA GLN A 104 -1.17 -13.01 -13.73
C GLN A 104 -0.73 -12.90 -12.27
N ILE A 105 0.33 -12.13 -11.98
CA ILE A 105 0.79 -11.88 -10.60
C ILE A 105 -0.30 -11.15 -9.83
N ILE A 106 -0.86 -10.07 -10.36
CA ILE A 106 -1.95 -9.31 -9.73
C ILE A 106 -3.14 -10.23 -9.41
N ASN A 107 -3.57 -11.03 -10.39
CA ASN A 107 -4.69 -11.96 -10.18
C ASN A 107 -4.40 -12.97 -9.06
N ARG A 108 -3.19 -13.52 -9.01
CA ARG A 108 -2.79 -14.43 -7.93
C ARG A 108 -2.77 -13.76 -6.57
N LEU A 109 -2.33 -12.50 -6.50
CA LEU A 109 -2.32 -11.72 -5.26
C LEU A 109 -3.74 -11.35 -4.82
N LYS A 110 -4.64 -11.02 -5.76
CA LYS A 110 -6.08 -10.84 -5.48
C LYS A 110 -6.70 -12.10 -4.87
N ILE A 111 -6.43 -13.26 -5.48
CA ILE A 111 -6.92 -14.58 -4.97
C ILE A 111 -6.33 -14.89 -3.58
N ALA A 112 -5.07 -14.48 -3.32
CA ALA A 112 -4.44 -14.63 -2.02
C ALA A 112 -5.01 -13.71 -0.93
N GLY A 113 -5.85 -12.72 -1.30
CA GLY A 113 -6.56 -11.85 -0.36
C GLY A 113 -5.87 -10.52 -0.06
N LEU A 114 -4.89 -10.09 -0.88
CA LEU A 114 -4.32 -8.74 -0.75
C LEU A 114 -5.35 -7.68 -1.15
N GLN A 115 -5.24 -6.50 -0.52
CA GLN A 115 -6.14 -5.39 -0.78
C GLN A 115 -5.76 -4.67 -2.08
N PHE A 116 -6.65 -4.71 -3.06
CA PHE A 116 -6.49 -4.02 -4.35
C PHE A 116 -7.51 -2.89 -4.56
N GLU A 117 -8.17 -2.52 -3.48
CA GLU A 117 -9.15 -1.45 -3.43
C GLU A 117 -8.91 -0.62 -2.17
N LEU A 118 -9.04 0.70 -2.27
CA LEU A 118 -9.16 1.51 -1.07
C LEU A 118 -10.47 1.09 -0.40
N ASN A 119 -10.36 0.52 0.80
CA ASN A 119 -11.53 0.37 1.62
C ASN A 119 -12.20 1.73 1.71
N SER A 120 -13.47 1.79 1.42
CA SER A 120 -14.30 3.01 1.50
C SER A 120 -14.35 3.60 2.92
N GLU A 121 -13.81 2.88 3.90
CA GLU A 121 -13.51 3.37 5.25
C GLU A 121 -12.19 4.18 5.33
N LEU A 122 -11.42 4.29 4.23
CA LEU A 122 -10.12 4.99 4.14
C LEU A 122 -10.11 6.17 3.14
N GLY A 123 -11.25 6.56 2.62
CA GLY A 123 -11.46 7.95 2.24
C GLY A 123 -11.36 8.79 3.51
N PRO A 124 -11.08 10.09 3.45
CA PRO A 124 -11.10 10.88 4.66
C PRO A 124 -12.41 10.59 5.40
N LEU A 125 -12.30 9.95 6.58
CA LEU A 125 -13.45 9.61 7.44
C LEU A 125 -14.26 10.87 7.75
N SER A 126 -13.62 12.03 7.61
CA SER A 126 -14.23 13.35 7.69
C SER A 126 -13.26 14.38 7.09
N ASP A 127 -13.81 15.52 6.65
CA ASP A 127 -13.04 16.71 6.28
C ASP A 127 -12.72 17.60 7.50
N LEU A 128 -12.80 17.04 8.70
CA LEU A 128 -12.71 17.78 9.97
C LEU A 128 -11.35 18.48 10.13
N LEU A 129 -10.29 17.89 9.58
CA LEU A 129 -8.93 18.42 9.62
C LEU A 129 -8.47 18.95 8.25
N ASN A 130 -9.40 19.15 7.32
CA ASN A 130 -9.09 19.66 5.99
C ASN A 130 -8.34 21.00 6.08
N SER A 131 -7.27 21.12 5.30
CA SER A 131 -6.35 22.27 5.30
C SER A 131 -5.52 22.47 6.58
N MET A 132 -5.61 21.57 7.57
CA MET A 132 -4.80 21.63 8.79
C MET A 132 -3.52 20.81 8.63
N THR A 133 -2.42 21.33 9.19
CA THR A 133 -1.10 20.71 9.14
C THR A 133 -0.61 20.38 10.54
N PHE A 134 -0.03 19.18 10.68
CA PHE A 134 0.42 18.61 11.94
C PHE A 134 1.88 18.20 11.87
N LEU A 135 2.62 18.46 12.93
CA LEU A 135 3.98 17.94 13.13
C LEU A 135 4.05 17.20 14.46
N PHE A 136 4.47 15.96 14.42
CA PHE A 136 4.63 15.11 15.60
C PHE A 136 6.11 15.05 16.01
N THR A 137 6.47 15.67 17.14
CA THR A 137 7.86 15.74 17.65
C THR A 137 8.06 15.00 18.96
N GLY A 138 7.00 14.85 19.76
CA GLY A 138 7.03 14.23 21.07
C GLY A 138 6.68 12.75 21.09
N SER A 139 6.60 12.19 22.30
CA SER A 139 6.11 10.85 22.59
C SER A 139 4.61 10.92 22.88
N LEU A 140 3.83 10.15 22.14
CA LEU A 140 2.39 10.07 22.33
C LEU A 140 2.05 9.00 23.37
N THR A 141 1.13 9.32 24.31
CA THR A 141 0.75 8.40 25.38
C THR A 141 -0.35 7.42 25.00
N LYS A 142 -1.25 7.81 24.08
CA LYS A 142 -2.44 7.01 23.70
C LYS A 142 -2.30 6.30 22.36
N PHE A 143 -1.46 6.80 21.45
CA PHE A 143 -1.28 6.26 20.10
C PHE A 143 0.20 6.15 19.77
N THR A 144 0.57 5.23 18.89
CA THR A 144 1.86 5.29 18.22
C THR A 144 1.85 6.47 17.23
N ARG A 145 3.03 7.02 16.93
CA ARG A 145 3.18 8.12 15.98
C ARG A 145 2.51 7.80 14.63
N ASP A 146 2.75 6.59 14.10
CA ASP A 146 2.18 6.14 12.83
C ASP A 146 0.64 6.12 12.88
N LYS A 147 0.06 5.67 13.99
CA LYS A 147 -1.39 5.65 14.15
C LYS A 147 -1.98 7.07 14.23
N ALA A 148 -1.31 7.98 14.93
CA ALA A 148 -1.75 9.38 15.02
C ALA A 148 -1.64 10.09 13.67
N GLN A 149 -0.56 9.87 12.92
CA GLN A 149 -0.40 10.40 11.57
C GLN A 149 -1.49 9.90 10.61
N ARG A 150 -1.81 8.61 10.66
CA ARG A 150 -2.92 8.05 9.88
C ARG A 150 -4.25 8.70 10.23
N LEU A 151 -4.57 8.86 11.52
CA LEU A 151 -5.80 9.51 11.94
C LEU A 151 -5.93 10.94 11.43
N VAL A 152 -4.83 11.69 11.37
CA VAL A 152 -4.80 13.02 10.76
C VAL A 152 -5.13 12.95 9.27
N GLU A 153 -4.48 12.06 8.53
CA GLU A 153 -4.69 11.89 7.09
C GLU A 153 -6.10 11.37 6.78
N GLU A 154 -6.60 10.42 7.56
CA GLU A 154 -7.97 9.88 7.46
C GLU A 154 -9.05 10.94 7.73
N ASN A 155 -8.72 12.05 8.37
CA ASN A 155 -9.62 13.17 8.60
C ASN A 155 -9.30 14.41 7.74
N GLY A 156 -8.59 14.24 6.63
CA GLY A 156 -8.30 15.30 5.66
C GLY A 156 -7.14 16.22 6.04
N GLY A 157 -6.45 15.97 7.16
CA GLY A 157 -5.28 16.73 7.59
C GLY A 157 -4.00 16.31 6.87
N ARG A 158 -2.96 17.12 7.00
CA ARG A 158 -1.63 16.86 6.40
C ARG A 158 -0.56 16.76 7.47
N ASN A 159 0.27 15.70 7.41
CA ASN A 159 1.45 15.55 8.25
C ASN A 159 2.67 16.24 7.63
N LEU A 160 3.43 16.97 8.45
CA LEU A 160 4.70 17.57 8.07
C LEU A 160 5.85 16.80 8.69
N SER A 161 6.99 16.73 7.98
CA SER A 161 8.22 16.13 8.47
C SER A 161 9.17 17.12 9.18
N ALA A 162 8.93 18.42 8.99
CA ALA A 162 9.72 19.49 9.60
C ALA A 162 8.85 20.72 9.87
N GLU A 163 9.32 21.58 10.77
CA GLU A 163 8.68 22.88 11.03
C GLU A 163 8.60 23.73 9.77
N SER A 164 7.41 24.28 9.51
CA SER A 164 7.18 25.18 8.40
C SER A 164 6.26 26.33 8.84
N LYS A 165 6.27 27.44 8.06
CA LYS A 165 5.40 28.60 8.33
C LYS A 165 3.90 28.24 8.25
N ASN A 166 3.56 27.12 7.64
CA ASN A 166 2.17 26.66 7.48
C ASN A 166 1.80 25.57 8.52
N LEU A 167 2.59 25.41 9.58
CA LEU A 167 2.30 24.44 10.64
C LEU A 167 1.17 24.99 11.51
N ASN A 168 0.08 24.23 11.64
CA ASN A 168 -1.04 24.59 12.53
C ASN A 168 -0.89 23.97 13.91
N TYR A 169 -0.44 22.73 13.99
CA TYR A 169 -0.36 21.98 15.25
C TYR A 169 0.98 21.26 15.40
N LEU A 170 1.65 21.53 16.52
CA LEU A 170 2.83 20.81 16.98
C LEU A 170 2.41 19.88 18.13
N ILE A 171 2.67 18.58 18.00
CA ILE A 171 2.27 17.54 18.93
C ILE A 171 3.51 16.75 19.38
#